data_d2129f6ff90e27edaac6bc8955d95de0
#
_entry.id   d2129f6ff90e27edaac6bc8955d95de0
#
_cell.length_a   1.000
_cell.length_b   1.000
_cell.length_c   1.000
_cell.angle_alpha   90.00
_cell.angle_beta   90.00
_cell.angle_gamma   90.00
#
_symmetry.space_group_name_H-M   'P 1'
#
loop_
_entity.id
_entity.type
_entity.pdbx_description
1 polymer ?
#
loop_
_entity_poly.entity_id
_entity_poly.type
_entity_poly.pdbx_seq_one_letter_code
_entity_poly.pdbx_strand_id
1 'polypeptide(L)'
;MKTVTDFLQVVLDQSQQALKKNEIPVGSVIYDPKKMILISKAHNKELSSKDPTSHAEILCIRKACKKLNQKRLDGLIMITYLEPCNMCKEVIKSARIKEVRFIFSNQNPSRKTIKKILYQKLEANDENLVKIFFKKKRIKN
;
A
#
# COMPACT_ATOMS: atom_id res chain seq x y z
N MET A 1 -10.37 19.78 7.38
CA MET A 1 -9.52 18.86 8.16
C MET A 1 -9.58 17.46 7.54
N LYS A 2 -8.44 16.84 7.31
CA LYS A 2 -8.39 15.52 6.68
C LYS A 2 -8.70 14.42 7.70
N THR A 3 -9.37 13.39 7.22
CA THR A 3 -9.77 12.23 8.03
C THR A 3 -9.16 10.95 7.46
N VAL A 4 -9.27 9.85 8.20
CA VAL A 4 -8.85 8.54 7.69
C VAL A 4 -9.63 8.17 6.43
N THR A 5 -10.90 8.54 6.34
CA THR A 5 -11.72 8.33 5.15
C THR A 5 -11.13 9.05 3.93
N ASP A 6 -10.62 10.26 4.11
CA ASP A 6 -9.95 11.01 3.03
C ASP A 6 -8.70 10.26 2.56
N PHE A 7 -7.91 9.74 3.48
CA PHE A 7 -6.71 8.96 3.13
C PHE A 7 -7.07 7.65 2.44
N LEU A 8 -8.14 7.01 2.88
CA LEU A 8 -8.64 5.80 2.23
C LEU A 8 -9.05 6.09 0.79
N GLN A 9 -9.69 7.24 0.54
CA GLN A 9 -10.06 7.63 -0.82
C GLN A 9 -8.81 7.81 -1.69
N VAL A 10 -7.72 8.35 -1.14
CA VAL A 10 -6.46 8.47 -1.87
C VAL A 10 -5.91 7.09 -2.25
N VAL A 11 -6.01 6.11 -1.35
CA VAL A 11 -5.61 4.72 -1.65
C VAL A 11 -6.41 4.18 -2.83
N LEU A 12 -7.74 4.39 -2.83
CA LEU A 12 -8.59 3.93 -3.92
C LEU A 12 -8.25 4.63 -5.24
N ASP A 13 -8.01 5.94 -5.21
CA ASP A 13 -7.62 6.71 -6.39
C ASP A 13 -6.29 6.23 -6.95
N GLN A 14 -5.30 5.98 -6.11
CA GLN A 14 -4.00 5.45 -6.53
C GLN A 14 -4.14 4.05 -7.14
N SER A 15 -5.00 3.22 -6.56
CA SER A 15 -5.26 1.88 -7.09
C SER A 15 -5.89 1.95 -8.48
N GLN A 16 -6.84 2.87 -8.68
CA GLN A 16 -7.46 3.10 -9.98
C GLN A 16 -6.44 3.61 -11.01
N GLN A 17 -5.55 4.50 -10.61
CA GLN A 17 -4.49 5.01 -11.50
C GLN A 17 -3.56 3.88 -11.95
N ALA A 18 -3.21 2.98 -11.06
CA ALA A 18 -2.40 1.82 -11.41
C ALA A 18 -3.12 0.96 -12.46
N LEU A 19 -4.41 0.69 -12.23
CA LEU A 19 -5.22 -0.09 -13.17
C LEU A 19 -5.26 0.54 -14.56
N LYS A 20 -5.44 1.86 -14.64
CA LYS A 20 -5.44 2.60 -15.92
C LYS A 20 -4.11 2.50 -16.66
N LYS A 21 -3.03 2.29 -15.96
CA LYS A 21 -1.67 2.15 -16.52
C LYS A 21 -1.28 0.68 -16.73
N ASN A 22 -2.23 -0.23 -16.65
CA ASN A 22 -2.01 -1.68 -16.79
C ASN A 22 -1.03 -2.24 -15.76
N GLU A 23 -0.99 -1.64 -14.58
CA GLU A 23 -0.27 -2.14 -13.42
C GLU A 23 -1.23 -2.91 -12.51
N ILE A 24 -0.68 -3.77 -11.64
CA ILE A 24 -1.48 -4.39 -10.59
C ILE A 24 -2.07 -3.26 -9.75
N PRO A 25 -3.41 -3.20 -9.58
CA PRO A 25 -4.08 -2.02 -9.00
C PRO A 25 -3.96 -1.95 -7.48
N VAL A 26 -2.78 -1.64 -7.00
CA VAL A 26 -2.49 -1.43 -5.58
C VAL A 26 -2.01 0.00 -5.39
N GLY A 27 -2.70 0.74 -4.53
CA GLY A 27 -2.30 2.04 -4.06
C GLY A 27 -1.97 2.00 -2.57
N SER A 28 -1.13 2.89 -2.13
CA SER A 28 -0.73 3.00 -0.71
C SER A 28 -0.54 4.45 -0.32
N VAL A 29 -0.79 4.74 0.95
CA VAL A 29 -0.51 6.04 1.56
C VAL A 29 0.20 5.82 2.89
N ILE A 30 0.95 6.84 3.31
CA ILE A 30 1.50 6.93 4.66
C ILE A 30 1.05 8.27 5.22
N TYR A 31 0.55 8.27 6.45
CA TYR A 31 0.08 9.49 7.08
C TYR A 31 0.53 9.57 8.55
N ASP A 32 0.57 10.80 9.05
CA ASP A 32 0.86 11.09 10.45
C ASP A 32 -0.46 11.09 11.23
N PRO A 33 -0.68 10.14 12.16
CA PRO A 33 -1.96 10.05 12.87
C PRO A 33 -2.14 11.15 13.93
N LYS A 34 -1.08 11.80 14.36
CA LYS A 34 -1.18 12.90 15.33
C LYS A 34 -1.62 14.19 14.66
N LYS A 35 -1.00 14.51 13.53
CA LYS A 35 -1.28 15.75 12.79
C LYS A 35 -2.37 15.56 11.74
N MET A 36 -2.76 14.32 11.46
CA MET A 36 -3.73 13.96 10.41
C MET A 36 -3.37 14.59 9.07
N ILE A 37 -2.12 14.42 8.66
CA ILE A 37 -1.63 14.87 7.37
C ILE A 37 -1.07 13.70 6.57
N LEU A 38 -1.30 13.76 5.26
CA LEU A 38 -0.77 12.79 4.32
C LEU A 38 0.72 13.07 4.11
N ILE A 39 1.56 12.06 4.30
CA ILE A 39 3.01 12.18 4.08
C ILE A 39 3.36 11.77 2.65
N SER A 40 2.86 10.63 2.19
CA SER A 40 3.16 10.14 0.85
C SER A 40 2.04 9.30 0.29
N LYS A 41 2.01 9.16 -1.04
CA LYS A 41 1.11 8.27 -1.76
C LYS A 41 1.84 7.66 -2.94
N ALA A 42 1.47 6.45 -3.32
CA ALA A 42 2.08 5.77 -4.44
C ALA A 42 1.15 4.67 -4.96
N HIS A 43 1.39 4.25 -6.20
CA HIS A 43 0.75 3.06 -6.76
C HIS A 43 1.83 2.14 -7.36
N ASN A 44 1.47 0.89 -7.55
CA ASN A 44 2.38 -0.11 -8.11
C ASN A 44 2.88 0.32 -9.49
N LYS A 45 4.18 0.16 -9.73
CA LYS A 45 4.86 0.44 -10.99
C LYS A 45 5.79 -0.72 -11.41
N GLU A 46 5.56 -1.91 -10.89
CA GLU A 46 6.42 -3.07 -11.11
C GLU A 46 6.62 -3.37 -12.60
N LEU A 47 5.54 -3.35 -13.38
CA LEU A 47 5.58 -3.70 -14.80
C LEU A 47 6.21 -2.59 -15.63
N SER A 48 5.78 -1.34 -15.45
CA SER A 48 6.27 -0.21 -16.25
C SER A 48 7.73 0.12 -15.96
N SER A 49 8.16 0.01 -14.71
CA SER A 49 9.55 0.28 -14.33
C SER A 49 10.47 -0.93 -14.50
N LYS A 50 9.90 -2.10 -14.81
CA LYS A 50 10.64 -3.37 -14.91
C LYS A 50 11.47 -3.63 -13.65
N ASP A 51 10.86 -3.38 -12.51
CA ASP A 51 11.50 -3.45 -11.21
C ASP A 51 10.61 -4.23 -10.25
N PRO A 52 10.99 -5.46 -9.87
CA PRO A 52 10.16 -6.29 -8.99
C PRO A 52 10.00 -5.73 -7.59
N THR A 53 10.77 -4.70 -7.22
CA THR A 53 10.63 -4.04 -5.92
C THR A 53 9.68 -2.84 -5.95
N SER A 54 9.21 -2.41 -7.14
CA SER A 54 8.38 -1.21 -7.28
C SER A 54 6.92 -1.44 -6.93
N HIS A 55 6.68 -2.09 -5.79
CA HIS A 55 5.36 -2.20 -5.18
C HIS A 55 4.94 -0.86 -4.57
N ALA A 56 3.64 -0.61 -4.52
CA ALA A 56 3.11 0.63 -3.97
C ALA A 56 3.66 0.95 -2.59
N GLU A 57 3.73 -0.04 -1.72
CA GLU A 57 4.19 0.12 -0.34
C GLU A 57 5.64 0.59 -0.28
N ILE A 58 6.51 -0.03 -1.08
CA ILE A 58 7.93 0.33 -1.13
C ILE A 58 8.12 1.74 -1.70
N LEU A 59 7.42 2.04 -2.79
CA LEU A 59 7.48 3.38 -3.39
C LEU A 59 6.98 4.44 -2.42
N CYS A 60 5.92 4.13 -1.67
CA CYS A 60 5.35 5.02 -0.68
C CYS A 60 6.33 5.30 0.45
N ILE A 61 7.03 4.27 0.94
CA ILE A 61 8.08 4.40 1.96
C ILE A 61 9.23 5.26 1.45
N ARG A 62 9.70 5.01 0.22
CA ARG A 62 10.79 5.80 -0.38
C ARG A 62 10.44 7.28 -0.44
N LYS A 63 9.21 7.60 -0.87
CA LYS A 63 8.73 8.98 -0.93
C LYS A 63 8.65 9.61 0.46
N ALA A 64 8.14 8.89 1.43
CA ALA A 64 8.03 9.38 2.80
C ALA A 64 9.41 9.67 3.41
N CYS A 65 10.33 8.74 3.26
CA CYS A 65 11.69 8.90 3.76
C CYS A 65 12.40 10.10 3.14
N LYS A 66 12.22 10.27 1.83
CA LYS A 66 12.78 11.41 1.11
C LYS A 66 12.17 12.72 1.57
N LYS A 67 10.84 12.78 1.69
CA LYS A 67 10.12 13.98 2.13
C LYS A 67 10.53 14.40 3.54
N LEU A 68 10.65 13.44 4.44
CA LEU A 68 10.98 13.71 5.85
C LEU A 68 12.48 13.73 6.10
N ASN A 69 13.28 13.41 5.08
CA ASN A 69 14.74 13.34 5.15
C ASN A 69 15.22 12.45 6.31
N GLN A 70 14.60 11.27 6.41
CA GLN A 70 14.93 10.29 7.46
C GLN A 70 14.59 8.88 6.98
N LYS A 71 15.29 7.87 7.50
CA LYS A 71 15.02 6.50 7.11
C LYS A 71 13.99 5.79 8.02
N ARG A 72 13.69 6.34 9.19
CA ARG A 72 12.72 5.79 10.13
C ARG A 72 11.42 6.57 10.06
N LEU A 73 10.33 5.84 10.00
CA LEU A 73 8.97 6.40 9.91
C LEU A 73 8.19 6.07 11.17
N ASP A 74 8.85 6.19 12.34
CA ASP A 74 8.24 5.90 13.63
C ASP A 74 6.96 6.71 13.83
N GLY A 75 5.93 6.03 14.30
CA GLY A 75 4.65 6.67 14.62
C GLY A 75 3.73 6.90 13.42
N LEU A 76 4.19 6.64 12.19
CA LEU A 76 3.38 6.82 11.01
C LEU A 76 2.58 5.55 10.69
N ILE A 77 1.46 5.73 10.00
CA ILE A 77 0.56 4.64 9.63
C ILE A 77 0.49 4.54 8.11
N MET A 78 0.51 3.30 7.61
CA MET A 78 0.31 3.01 6.20
C MET A 78 -1.11 2.47 5.99
N ILE A 79 -1.77 2.94 4.93
CA ILE A 79 -2.98 2.29 4.41
C ILE A 79 -2.63 1.79 3.01
N THR A 80 -2.90 0.54 2.73
CA THR A 80 -2.62 -0.06 1.42
C THR A 80 -3.82 -0.86 0.93
N TYR A 81 -3.99 -0.93 -0.39
CA TYR A 81 -5.14 -1.58 -1.00
C TYR A 81 -5.17 -3.09 -0.73
N LEU A 82 -4.01 -3.72 -0.84
CA LEU A 82 -3.85 -5.15 -0.66
C LEU A 82 -2.90 -5.42 0.50
N GLU A 83 -3.17 -6.47 1.26
CA GLU A 83 -2.27 -6.91 2.32
C GLU A 83 -0.86 -7.08 1.76
N PRO A 84 0.17 -6.47 2.38
CA PRO A 84 1.54 -6.52 1.87
C PRO A 84 2.10 -7.94 1.74
N CYS A 85 2.85 -8.17 0.67
CA CYS A 85 3.60 -9.42 0.51
C CYS A 85 4.78 -9.47 1.48
N ASN A 86 5.46 -10.62 1.55
CA ASN A 86 6.57 -10.79 2.48
C ASN A 86 7.70 -9.78 2.27
N MET A 87 8.03 -9.48 1.02
CA MET A 87 9.05 -8.47 0.70
C MET A 87 8.67 -7.11 1.28
N CYS A 88 7.44 -6.68 1.04
CA CYS A 88 6.96 -5.38 1.54
C CYS A 88 6.91 -5.36 3.07
N LYS A 89 6.52 -6.46 3.70
CA LYS A 89 6.50 -6.56 5.18
C LYS A 89 7.89 -6.35 5.78
N GLU A 90 8.93 -6.88 5.15
CA GLU A 90 10.30 -6.68 5.63
C GLU A 90 10.74 -5.21 5.48
N VAL A 91 10.38 -4.56 4.38
CA VAL A 91 10.68 -3.14 4.17
C VAL A 91 9.91 -2.27 5.16
N ILE A 92 8.63 -2.57 5.38
CA ILE A 92 7.79 -1.87 6.35
C ILE A 92 8.39 -1.96 7.75
N LYS A 93 8.84 -3.14 8.13
CA LYS A 93 9.52 -3.37 9.41
C LYS A 93 10.79 -2.56 9.52
N SER A 94 11.61 -2.58 8.47
CA SER A 94 12.88 -1.82 8.44
C SER A 94 12.65 -0.32 8.54
N ALA A 95 11.55 0.17 7.97
CA ALA A 95 11.18 1.58 8.02
C ALA A 95 10.56 1.99 9.36
N ARG A 96 10.24 1.04 10.25
CA ARG A 96 9.64 1.29 11.56
C ARG A 96 8.25 1.90 11.49
N ILE A 97 7.45 1.50 10.50
CA ILE A 97 6.03 1.88 10.42
C ILE A 97 5.30 1.33 11.65
N LYS A 98 4.45 2.15 12.25
CA LYS A 98 3.72 1.79 13.47
C LYS A 98 2.61 0.77 13.21
N GLU A 99 1.85 0.98 12.14
CA GLU A 99 0.65 0.21 11.86
C GLU A 99 0.40 0.17 10.35
N VAL A 100 -0.11 -0.96 9.87
CA VAL A 100 -0.52 -1.12 8.48
C VAL A 100 -2.00 -1.51 8.46
N ARG A 101 -2.80 -0.78 7.71
CA ARG A 101 -4.20 -1.08 7.46
C ARG A 101 -4.36 -1.45 5.98
N PHE A 102 -5.10 -2.49 5.69
CA PHE A 102 -5.31 -2.92 4.32
C PHE A 102 -6.78 -3.26 4.06
N ILE A 103 -7.19 -3.14 2.80
CA ILE A 103 -8.60 -3.34 2.42
C ILE A 103 -8.85 -4.80 2.07
N PHE A 104 -8.01 -5.40 1.25
CA PHE A 104 -8.18 -6.78 0.81
C PHE A 104 -7.02 -7.65 1.26
N SER A 105 -7.35 -8.88 1.71
CA SER A 105 -6.34 -9.86 2.09
C SER A 105 -5.61 -10.39 0.85
N ASN A 106 -4.32 -10.64 1.00
CA ASN A 106 -3.53 -11.28 -0.05
C ASN A 106 -3.88 -12.78 -0.07
N GLN A 107 -4.16 -13.33 -1.26
CA GLN A 107 -4.53 -14.74 -1.40
C GLN A 107 -3.35 -15.71 -1.15
N ASN A 108 -2.13 -15.20 -1.27
CA ASN A 108 -0.95 -15.93 -0.86
C ASN A 108 -0.58 -15.44 0.54
N PRO A 109 -1.20 -16.01 1.60
CA PRO A 109 -1.00 -15.47 2.93
C PRO A 109 0.47 -15.56 3.28
N SER A 110 1.06 -14.42 3.47
CA SER A 110 2.39 -14.37 4.02
C SER A 110 2.30 -14.88 5.44
N ARG A 111 3.20 -15.78 5.73
CA ARG A 111 3.28 -16.42 7.03
C ARG A 111 3.64 -15.40 8.09
N LYS A 112 2.90 -15.44 9.19
CA LYS A 112 3.18 -14.75 10.46
C LYS A 112 3.42 -13.24 10.41
N THR A 113 2.51 -12.53 10.99
CA THR A 113 2.67 -11.15 11.40
C THR A 113 3.89 -11.00 12.30
N ILE A 114 4.74 -10.06 11.95
CA ILE A 114 5.85 -9.68 12.79
C ILE A 114 5.27 -8.97 14.02
N LYS A 115 5.58 -9.46 15.21
CA LYS A 115 4.94 -9.09 16.49
C LYS A 115 4.91 -7.59 16.85
N LYS A 116 5.66 -6.73 16.14
CA LYS A 116 5.80 -5.31 16.51
C LYS A 116 4.98 -4.36 15.63
N ILE A 117 4.35 -4.86 14.57
CA ILE A 117 3.57 -4.03 13.66
C ILE A 117 2.14 -4.55 13.64
N LEU A 118 1.20 -3.66 13.89
CA LEU A 118 -0.21 -4.00 13.82
C LEU A 118 -0.66 -4.01 12.37
N TYR A 119 -1.14 -5.16 11.90
CA TYR A 119 -1.78 -5.28 10.58
C TYR A 119 -3.28 -5.41 10.79
N GLN A 120 -4.04 -4.48 10.22
CA GLN A 120 -5.47 -4.43 10.40
C GLN A 120 -6.18 -4.40 9.04
N LYS A 121 -7.14 -5.32 8.87
CA LYS A 121 -7.98 -5.33 7.69
C LYS A 121 -9.10 -4.31 7.85
N LEU A 122 -9.31 -3.49 6.82
CA LEU A 122 -10.42 -2.55 6.74
C LEU A 122 -11.53 -3.16 5.90
N GLU A 123 -12.77 -2.84 6.24
CA GLU A 123 -13.90 -3.25 5.41
C GLU A 123 -14.10 -2.28 4.26
N ALA A 124 -14.40 -2.82 3.09
CA ALA A 124 -14.74 -2.04 1.92
C ALA A 124 -15.85 -2.74 1.15
N ASN A 125 -16.78 -1.94 0.66
CA ASN A 125 -17.90 -2.45 -0.14
C ASN A 125 -17.54 -2.59 -1.62
N ASP A 126 -16.34 -2.25 -2.00
CA ASP A 126 -15.90 -2.23 -3.40
C ASP A 126 -15.41 -3.60 -3.85
N GLU A 127 -15.53 -3.86 -5.15
CA GLU A 127 -14.97 -5.05 -5.75
C GLU A 127 -13.43 -4.99 -5.68
N ASN A 128 -12.83 -6.17 -5.51
CA ASN A 128 -11.37 -6.26 -5.46
C ASN A 128 -10.78 -6.09 -6.86
N LEU A 129 -10.19 -4.93 -7.12
CA LEU A 129 -9.60 -4.57 -8.41
C LEU A 129 -8.46 -5.51 -8.81
N VAL A 130 -7.71 -6.03 -7.83
CA VAL A 130 -6.62 -6.96 -8.11
C VAL A 130 -7.16 -8.25 -8.73
N LYS A 131 -8.24 -8.79 -8.19
CA LYS A 131 -8.90 -9.97 -8.74
C LYS A 131 -9.41 -9.71 -10.15
N ILE A 132 -10.01 -8.54 -10.38
CA ILE A 132 -10.50 -8.14 -11.71
C ILE A 132 -9.35 -8.06 -12.70
N PHE A 133 -8.24 -7.45 -12.31
CA PHE A 133 -7.04 -7.32 -13.15
C PHE A 133 -6.52 -8.69 -13.61
N PHE A 134 -6.33 -9.62 -12.68
CA PHE A 134 -5.82 -10.94 -13.02
C PHE A 134 -6.82 -11.78 -13.81
N LYS A 135 -8.12 -11.64 -13.54
CA LYS A 135 -9.16 -12.31 -14.31
C LYS A 135 -9.13 -11.88 -15.77
N LYS A 136 -9.02 -10.58 -16.04
CA LYS A 136 -8.92 -10.06 -17.42
C LYS A 136 -7.66 -10.57 -18.12
N LYS A 137 -6.54 -10.66 -17.43
CA LYS A 137 -5.31 -11.19 -18.00
C LYS A 137 -5.44 -12.67 -18.39
N ARG A 138 -6.12 -13.47 -17.60
CA ARG A 138 -6.36 -14.89 -17.91
C ARG A 138 -7.25 -15.07 -19.13
N ILE A 139 -8.23 -14.22 -19.33
CA ILE A 139 -9.14 -14.29 -20.47
C ILE A 139 -8.43 -13.93 -21.77
N LYS A 140 -7.44 -13.04 -21.73
CA LYS A 140 -6.68 -12.61 -22.92
C LYS A 140 -5.62 -13.62 -23.35
N ASN A 141 -5.30 -14.58 -22.53
CA ASN A 141 -4.38 -15.65 -22.87
C ASN A 141 -5.15 -16.85 -23.42
#